data_2d732c4dfb26ea0eafc4e7cfd50a0499
#
_entry.id   2d732c4dfb26ea0eafc4e7cfd50a0499
#
_cell.length_a   1.000
_cell.length_b   1.000
_cell.length_c   1.000
_cell.angle_alpha   90.00
_cell.angle_beta   90.00
_cell.angle_gamma   90.00
#
_symmetry.space_group_name_H-M   'P 1'
#
loop_
_entity.id
_entity.type
_entity.pdbx_description
1 polymer ?
#
loop_
_entity_poly.entity_id
_entity_poly.type
_entity_poly.pdbx_seq_one_letter_code
_entity_poly.pdbx_strand_id
1 'polypeptide(L)'
;MRALTLVLVLMCVALAPAAAAAQDAAAEAAALKREIEQLQKQLQSVTDRLQRLEAQPPAPAQAPPAAPPAAAQQPAPQPGISALDIARPRQPFGLYQQRGAGQLLFDIGIAGDFVGNLTQKNVEKAQGGSFPGLENRFFPREIELSLFGQIDPYASAVVRIEAGEEERTGDITVHLAEAYLTLLTLPFGTQARIGQMRNRFGWSNEVHEHDLPWVDRPNVMRNFFGSEGLQEKGMEATFVPDLPFYVEALGGIFNGDNETAFGAGTLRVPLVTGRVRTFLELGDEHALGLGMSVASGQTSEHLPSTILGWEGRYKYRPDGWLHPLITVTGEALYSIRQFNVEGDPNGDGITDTEKRRKNSWGFYVGGEVQPWRRWAGGFRYDWSQFLQTPGLEQAIEPYISFWPSEFLRFRLAYKHTARTTQTRDAFNLNGGSARTVDELFFQASFILGAHPAHPF
;
A
#
# COMPACT_ATOMS: atom_id res chain seq x y z
N MET A 1 -57.07 -34.77 -21.20
CA MET A 1 -56.72 -33.60 -22.09
C MET A 1 -56.25 -32.35 -21.33
N ARG A 2 -56.77 -31.98 -20.14
CA ARG A 2 -56.36 -30.79 -19.41
C ARG A 2 -54.94 -30.85 -18.78
N ALA A 3 -54.43 -32.01 -18.44
CA ALA A 3 -53.11 -32.19 -17.87
C ALA A 3 -51.95 -32.05 -18.90
N LEU A 4 -52.23 -32.45 -20.16
CA LEU A 4 -51.21 -32.37 -21.24
C LEU A 4 -50.99 -30.94 -21.73
N THR A 5 -52.04 -30.09 -21.70
CA THR A 5 -51.96 -28.68 -22.06
C THR A 5 -51.17 -27.85 -21.03
N LEU A 6 -51.28 -28.20 -19.76
CA LEU A 6 -50.53 -27.50 -18.69
C LEU A 6 -49.02 -27.79 -18.73
N VAL A 7 -48.65 -29.04 -19.09
CA VAL A 7 -47.22 -29.43 -19.24
C VAL A 7 -46.59 -28.77 -20.46
N LEU A 8 -47.33 -28.62 -21.57
CA LEU A 8 -46.83 -27.94 -22.76
C LEU A 8 -46.63 -26.42 -22.52
N VAL A 9 -47.55 -25.77 -21.78
CA VAL A 9 -47.43 -24.34 -21.42
C VAL A 9 -46.28 -24.11 -20.45
N LEU A 10 -46.06 -24.98 -19.46
CA LEU A 10 -44.90 -24.91 -18.55
C LEU A 10 -43.57 -25.15 -19.26
N MET A 11 -43.51 -26.03 -20.26
CA MET A 11 -42.32 -26.23 -21.09
C MET A 11 -42.00 -25.03 -22.00
N CYS A 12 -43.01 -24.35 -22.54
CA CYS A 12 -42.80 -23.15 -23.35
C CYS A 12 -42.35 -21.94 -22.52
N VAL A 13 -42.80 -21.81 -21.27
CA VAL A 13 -42.38 -20.73 -20.36
C VAL A 13 -40.97 -20.94 -19.84
N ALA A 14 -40.51 -22.20 -19.71
CA ALA A 14 -39.13 -22.52 -19.25
C ALA A 14 -38.08 -22.36 -20.37
N LEU A 15 -38.45 -22.38 -21.64
CA LEU A 15 -37.53 -22.26 -22.79
C LEU A 15 -37.36 -20.81 -23.28
N ALA A 16 -38.25 -19.90 -22.94
CA ALA A 16 -38.16 -18.51 -23.37
C ALA A 16 -36.94 -17.73 -22.80
N PRO A 17 -36.55 -17.86 -21.52
CA PRO A 17 -35.37 -17.14 -21.01
C PRO A 17 -34.05 -17.68 -21.55
N ALA A 18 -33.95 -18.98 -21.88
CA ALA A 18 -32.75 -19.57 -22.45
C ALA A 18 -32.48 -19.14 -23.90
N ALA A 19 -33.51 -18.92 -24.68
CA ALA A 19 -33.38 -18.43 -26.05
C ALA A 19 -32.99 -16.94 -26.11
N ALA A 20 -33.50 -16.11 -25.20
CA ALA A 20 -33.13 -14.71 -25.09
C ALA A 20 -31.66 -14.53 -24.66
N ALA A 21 -31.22 -15.29 -23.64
CA ALA A 21 -29.85 -15.26 -23.19
C ALA A 21 -28.83 -15.77 -24.25
N ALA A 22 -29.21 -16.74 -25.08
CA ALA A 22 -28.40 -17.20 -26.19
C ALA A 22 -28.33 -16.19 -27.35
N GLN A 23 -29.35 -15.39 -27.57
CA GLN A 23 -29.35 -14.32 -28.58
C GLN A 23 -28.49 -13.14 -28.11
N ASP A 24 -28.55 -12.76 -26.84
CA ASP A 24 -27.71 -11.71 -26.26
C ASP A 24 -26.23 -12.10 -26.30
N ALA A 25 -25.88 -13.32 -25.93
CA ALA A 25 -24.51 -13.83 -26.00
C ALA A 25 -23.96 -13.90 -27.46
N ALA A 26 -24.83 -14.25 -28.43
CA ALA A 26 -24.45 -14.26 -29.83
C ALA A 26 -24.26 -12.83 -30.39
N ALA A 27 -25.03 -11.87 -29.94
CA ALA A 27 -24.91 -10.45 -30.31
C ALA A 27 -23.65 -9.84 -29.73
N GLU A 28 -23.33 -10.16 -28.48
CA GLU A 28 -22.11 -9.73 -27.78
C GLU A 28 -20.84 -10.33 -28.42
N ALA A 29 -20.85 -11.63 -28.75
CA ALA A 29 -19.78 -12.28 -29.48
C ALA A 29 -19.55 -11.68 -30.89
N ALA A 30 -20.63 -11.26 -31.59
CA ALA A 30 -20.54 -10.59 -32.87
C ALA A 30 -19.98 -9.15 -32.74
N ALA A 31 -20.32 -8.44 -31.67
CA ALA A 31 -19.76 -7.12 -31.35
C ALA A 31 -18.24 -7.23 -31.04
N LEU A 32 -17.86 -8.18 -30.22
CA LEU A 32 -16.45 -8.43 -29.86
C LEU A 32 -15.60 -8.80 -31.08
N LYS A 33 -16.14 -9.61 -32.00
CA LYS A 33 -15.45 -9.92 -33.28
C LYS A 33 -15.19 -8.69 -34.15
N ARG A 34 -16.15 -7.76 -34.22
CA ARG A 34 -15.95 -6.50 -34.96
C ARG A 34 -14.90 -5.61 -34.33
N GLU A 35 -14.86 -5.57 -33.02
CA GLU A 35 -13.84 -4.82 -32.26
C GLU A 35 -12.44 -5.40 -32.47
N ILE A 36 -12.30 -6.73 -32.45
CA ILE A 36 -11.05 -7.43 -32.75
C ILE A 36 -10.59 -7.13 -34.20
N GLU A 37 -11.50 -7.16 -35.19
CA GLU A 37 -11.16 -6.80 -36.57
C GLU A 37 -10.74 -5.33 -36.71
N GLN A 38 -11.33 -4.44 -35.95
CA GLN A 38 -10.96 -3.03 -35.93
C GLN A 38 -9.58 -2.80 -35.31
N LEU A 39 -9.29 -3.47 -34.20
CA LEU A 39 -7.97 -3.44 -33.55
C LEU A 39 -6.88 -4.04 -34.45
N GLN A 40 -7.16 -5.12 -35.14
CA GLN A 40 -6.24 -5.72 -36.11
C GLN A 40 -5.91 -4.75 -37.26
N LYS A 41 -6.89 -4.03 -37.80
CA LYS A 41 -6.66 -3.00 -38.84
C LYS A 41 -5.83 -1.83 -38.31
N GLN A 42 -6.06 -1.41 -37.05
CA GLN A 42 -5.25 -0.36 -36.42
C GLN A 42 -3.80 -0.83 -36.24
N LEU A 43 -3.60 -2.05 -35.75
CA LEU A 43 -2.28 -2.64 -35.58
C LEU A 43 -1.52 -2.70 -36.91
N GLN A 44 -2.19 -3.11 -37.98
CA GLN A 44 -1.60 -3.17 -39.31
C GLN A 44 -1.19 -1.78 -39.81
N SER A 45 -2.04 -0.78 -39.60
CA SER A 45 -1.72 0.60 -39.99
C SER A 45 -0.53 1.18 -39.23
N VAL A 46 -0.39 0.86 -37.95
CA VAL A 46 0.78 1.24 -37.12
C VAL A 46 2.05 0.54 -37.60
N THR A 47 1.96 -0.75 -37.91
CA THR A 47 3.08 -1.55 -38.43
C THR A 47 3.57 -1.01 -39.79
N ASP A 48 2.65 -0.70 -40.70
CA ASP A 48 2.99 -0.10 -42.00
C ASP A 48 3.62 1.29 -41.86
N ARG A 49 3.21 2.06 -40.84
CA ARG A 49 3.78 3.37 -40.55
C ARG A 49 5.20 3.24 -39.98
N LEU A 50 5.43 2.27 -39.11
CA LEU A 50 6.76 1.94 -38.58
C LEU A 50 7.72 1.52 -39.69
N GLN A 51 7.30 0.62 -40.59
CA GLN A 51 8.13 0.19 -41.74
C GLN A 51 8.48 1.35 -42.68
N ARG A 52 7.56 2.31 -42.88
CA ARG A 52 7.86 3.51 -43.67
C ARG A 52 8.86 4.43 -43.02
N LEU A 53 8.80 4.55 -41.67
CA LEU A 53 9.78 5.35 -40.91
C LEU A 53 11.17 4.68 -40.92
N GLU A 54 11.23 3.35 -40.81
CA GLU A 54 12.50 2.59 -40.89
C GLU A 54 13.10 2.60 -42.28
N ALA A 55 12.27 2.70 -43.34
CA ALA A 55 12.72 2.73 -44.73
C ALA A 55 13.15 4.14 -45.20
N GLN A 56 12.98 5.20 -44.40
CA GLN A 56 13.49 6.52 -44.72
C GLN A 56 15.01 6.57 -44.49
N PRO A 57 15.83 6.83 -45.54
CA PRO A 57 17.26 7.00 -45.33
C PRO A 57 17.49 8.21 -44.42
N PRO A 58 18.49 8.15 -43.50
CA PRO A 58 18.82 9.27 -42.65
C PRO A 58 19.20 10.49 -43.52
N ALA A 59 18.58 11.63 -43.22
CA ALA A 59 18.91 12.88 -43.89
C ALA A 59 20.41 13.14 -43.76
N PRO A 60 21.10 13.58 -44.87
CA PRO A 60 22.52 13.80 -44.83
C PRO A 60 22.86 14.85 -43.76
N ALA A 61 23.69 14.46 -42.78
CA ALA A 61 24.21 15.31 -41.76
C ALA A 61 25.04 16.44 -42.42
N GLN A 62 24.61 17.67 -42.28
CA GLN A 62 25.44 18.83 -42.61
C GLN A 62 26.66 18.77 -41.70
N ALA A 63 27.86 18.74 -42.33
CA ALA A 63 29.13 18.79 -41.62
C ALA A 63 29.26 20.11 -40.86
N PRO A 64 29.60 20.07 -39.55
CA PRO A 64 29.87 21.30 -38.79
C PRO A 64 31.14 21.99 -39.34
N PRO A 65 31.21 23.32 -39.31
CA PRO A 65 32.46 24.03 -39.68
C PRO A 65 33.59 23.65 -38.74
N ALA A 66 34.81 23.52 -39.30
CA ALA A 66 36.02 23.11 -38.59
C ALA A 66 36.31 24.04 -37.40
N ALA A 67 36.43 23.47 -36.21
CA ALA A 67 36.81 24.17 -34.99
C ALA A 67 38.33 24.45 -34.96
N PRO A 68 38.79 25.61 -34.41
CA PRO A 68 40.16 25.88 -34.13
C PRO A 68 40.76 24.97 -33.05
N PRO A 69 42.10 24.77 -32.99
CA PRO A 69 42.70 23.79 -32.08
C PRO A 69 42.48 24.12 -30.63
N ALA A 70 42.06 23.11 -29.86
CA ALA A 70 41.71 23.19 -28.46
C ALA A 70 42.93 23.49 -27.57
N ALA A 71 42.95 24.64 -26.92
CA ALA A 71 43.70 24.82 -25.68
C ALA A 71 43.01 24.06 -24.55
N ALA A 72 43.79 23.35 -23.75
CA ALA A 72 43.31 22.58 -22.61
C ALA A 72 42.54 23.51 -21.63
N GLN A 73 41.21 23.41 -21.65
CA GLN A 73 40.36 24.11 -20.69
C GLN A 73 40.14 23.19 -19.48
N GLN A 74 40.50 23.68 -18.30
CA GLN A 74 40.03 23.15 -17.03
C GLN A 74 38.48 23.09 -17.05
N PRO A 75 37.84 22.04 -16.47
CA PRO A 75 36.39 22.01 -16.38
C PRO A 75 35.90 23.24 -15.61
N ALA A 76 35.10 24.07 -16.28
CA ALA A 76 34.43 25.19 -15.63
C ALA A 76 33.56 24.66 -14.50
N PRO A 77 33.48 25.34 -13.32
CA PRO A 77 32.55 24.98 -12.29
C PRO A 77 31.14 25.01 -12.88
N GLN A 78 30.40 23.93 -12.69
CA GLN A 78 29.01 23.88 -13.10
C GLN A 78 28.26 25.02 -12.44
N PRO A 79 27.53 25.87 -13.19
CA PRO A 79 26.74 26.92 -12.59
C PRO A 79 25.75 26.29 -11.63
N GLY A 80 25.86 26.68 -10.37
CA GLY A 80 24.87 26.29 -9.37
C GLY A 80 23.49 26.69 -9.87
N ILE A 81 22.51 25.76 -9.75
CA ILE A 81 21.12 26.04 -10.13
C ILE A 81 20.67 27.25 -9.34
N SER A 82 20.38 28.36 -10.04
CA SER A 82 19.92 29.58 -9.38
C SER A 82 18.46 29.43 -8.95
N ALA A 83 18.06 30.08 -7.86
CA ALA A 83 16.66 30.13 -7.44
C ALA A 83 15.71 30.61 -8.56
N LEU A 84 16.21 31.42 -9.51
CA LEU A 84 15.48 31.86 -10.70
C LEU A 84 15.30 30.74 -11.74
N ASP A 85 16.24 29.81 -11.84
CA ASP A 85 16.11 28.64 -12.73
C ASP A 85 15.14 27.63 -12.17
N ILE A 86 15.04 27.53 -10.86
CA ILE A 86 14.01 26.74 -10.15
C ILE A 86 12.63 27.37 -10.31
N ALA A 87 12.55 28.73 -10.37
CA ALA A 87 11.30 29.47 -10.44
C ALA A 87 10.69 29.56 -11.86
N ARG A 88 11.38 29.11 -12.91
CA ARG A 88 10.84 29.12 -14.27
C ARG A 88 9.83 27.99 -14.45
N PRO A 89 8.55 28.30 -14.76
CA PRO A 89 7.56 27.25 -15.05
C PRO A 89 8.04 26.40 -16.23
N ARG A 90 8.10 25.10 -16.07
CA ARG A 90 8.29 24.21 -17.22
C ARG A 90 7.02 24.31 -18.09
N GLN A 91 7.19 24.51 -19.39
CA GLN A 91 6.05 24.48 -20.30
C GLN A 91 5.42 23.07 -20.24
N PRO A 92 4.11 22.93 -19.98
CA PRO A 92 3.46 21.65 -19.78
C PRO A 92 3.63 20.67 -20.95
N PHE A 93 3.84 21.19 -22.16
CA PHE A 93 4.05 20.42 -23.39
C PHE A 93 5.47 20.51 -23.95
N GLY A 94 6.39 21.17 -23.27
CA GLY A 94 7.83 21.20 -23.59
C GLY A 94 8.56 19.88 -23.38
N LEU A 95 7.84 18.87 -22.92
CA LEU A 95 8.24 17.50 -22.64
C LEU A 95 9.00 16.84 -23.78
N TYR A 96 8.70 17.20 -25.02
CA TYR A 96 9.22 16.53 -26.19
C TYR A 96 10.23 17.33 -27.02
N GLN A 97 10.45 18.62 -26.70
CA GLN A 97 11.23 19.49 -27.59
C GLN A 97 12.73 19.65 -27.24
N GLN A 98 13.19 19.25 -26.04
CA GLN A 98 14.59 19.48 -25.64
C GLN A 98 15.31 18.26 -25.07
N ARG A 99 14.67 17.12 -24.95
CA ARG A 99 15.31 15.87 -24.56
C ARG A 99 15.25 14.89 -25.70
N GLY A 100 16.31 14.13 -25.91
CA GLY A 100 16.35 13.11 -26.95
C GLY A 100 15.15 12.19 -26.90
N ALA A 101 14.66 11.74 -28.03
CA ALA A 101 13.52 10.84 -28.13
C ALA A 101 13.71 9.66 -27.17
N GLY A 102 12.79 9.52 -26.19
CA GLY A 102 12.79 8.41 -25.22
C GLY A 102 13.00 8.78 -23.75
N GLN A 103 13.23 10.05 -23.37
CA GLN A 103 13.25 10.41 -21.96
C GLN A 103 11.83 10.69 -21.43
N LEU A 104 11.32 9.76 -20.64
CA LEU A 104 10.09 9.97 -19.87
C LEU A 104 10.34 10.99 -18.75
N LEU A 105 9.35 11.82 -18.45
CA LEU A 105 9.42 12.76 -17.31
C LEU A 105 8.95 12.12 -16.00
N PHE A 106 8.48 10.93 -16.07
CA PHE A 106 8.09 10.13 -14.92
C PHE A 106 8.75 8.77 -14.98
N ASP A 107 8.98 8.22 -13.84
CA ASP A 107 9.49 6.88 -13.66
C ASP A 107 8.34 5.89 -13.56
N ILE A 108 8.58 4.69 -14.06
CA ILE A 108 7.64 3.55 -13.98
C ILE A 108 8.33 2.45 -13.20
N GLY A 109 7.63 1.94 -12.21
CA GLY A 109 8.06 0.78 -11.42
C GLY A 109 6.97 -0.26 -11.33
N ILE A 110 7.37 -1.53 -11.24
CA ILE A 110 6.49 -2.63 -10.89
C ILE A 110 7.12 -3.36 -9.72
N ALA A 111 6.39 -3.48 -8.62
CA ALA A 111 6.73 -4.37 -7.52
C ALA A 111 5.80 -5.57 -7.56
N GLY A 112 6.34 -6.77 -7.39
CA GLY A 112 5.56 -7.99 -7.31
C GLY A 112 5.89 -8.75 -6.05
N ASP A 113 4.86 -9.24 -5.37
CA ASP A 113 4.98 -9.99 -4.14
C ASP A 113 4.08 -11.21 -4.13
N PHE A 114 4.70 -12.38 -4.04
CA PHE A 114 4.04 -13.68 -3.98
C PHE A 114 4.27 -14.32 -2.63
N VAL A 115 3.20 -14.86 -2.05
CA VAL A 115 3.24 -15.54 -0.76
C VAL A 115 2.72 -16.97 -0.90
N GLY A 116 3.45 -17.93 -0.32
CA GLY A 116 2.98 -19.27 -0.03
C GLY A 116 2.72 -19.38 1.46
N ASN A 117 1.56 -19.86 1.86
CA ASN A 117 1.16 -20.03 3.26
C ASN A 117 0.81 -21.50 3.51
N LEU A 118 1.33 -22.05 4.60
CA LEU A 118 0.98 -23.37 5.11
C LEU A 118 0.54 -23.24 6.57
N THR A 119 -0.65 -23.75 6.90
CA THR A 119 -1.21 -23.70 8.26
C THR A 119 -2.04 -24.96 8.58
N GLN A 120 -2.50 -25.07 9.83
CA GLN A 120 -3.32 -26.17 10.28
C GLN A 120 -4.71 -26.15 9.61
N LYS A 121 -5.26 -27.34 9.35
CA LYS A 121 -6.59 -27.51 8.74
C LYS A 121 -7.74 -26.84 9.50
N ASN A 122 -7.66 -26.79 10.84
CA ASN A 122 -8.66 -26.10 11.66
C ASN A 122 -8.58 -24.57 11.54
N VAL A 123 -7.40 -24.00 11.28
CA VAL A 123 -7.19 -22.57 11.01
C VAL A 123 -7.71 -22.22 9.62
N GLU A 124 -7.38 -23.03 8.61
CA GLU A 124 -7.91 -22.88 7.25
C GLU A 124 -9.45 -22.87 7.25
N LYS A 125 -10.10 -23.83 7.92
CA LYS A 125 -11.55 -23.85 8.06
C LYS A 125 -12.11 -22.61 8.75
N ALA A 126 -11.41 -22.08 9.75
CA ALA A 126 -11.80 -20.89 10.47
C ALA A 126 -11.51 -19.60 9.70
N GLN A 127 -10.76 -19.66 8.58
CA GLN A 127 -10.20 -18.49 7.90
C GLN A 127 -9.52 -17.56 8.90
N GLY A 128 -8.71 -18.11 9.78
CA GLY A 128 -8.16 -17.41 10.94
C GLY A 128 -6.67 -17.20 10.89
N GLY A 129 -6.03 -17.41 9.74
CA GLY A 129 -4.64 -17.13 9.47
C GLY A 129 -4.34 -15.65 9.29
N SER A 130 -3.11 -15.34 8.93
CA SER A 130 -2.66 -13.98 8.60
C SER A 130 -3.26 -13.47 7.28
N PHE A 131 -3.65 -14.39 6.39
CA PHE A 131 -4.33 -14.11 5.12
C PHE A 131 -5.60 -14.95 5.03
N PRO A 132 -6.71 -14.49 5.64
CA PRO A 132 -7.96 -15.25 5.74
C PRO A 132 -8.52 -15.63 4.36
N GLY A 133 -8.81 -16.93 4.14
CA GLY A 133 -9.30 -17.46 2.88
C GLY A 133 -8.21 -17.81 1.87
N LEU A 134 -6.95 -17.46 2.15
CA LEU A 134 -5.78 -17.73 1.32
C LEU A 134 -4.81 -18.72 1.99
N GLU A 135 -5.27 -19.45 3.01
CA GLU A 135 -4.50 -20.47 3.72
C GLU A 135 -4.21 -21.67 2.82
N ASN A 136 -3.04 -22.30 3.03
CA ASN A 136 -2.57 -23.53 2.36
C ASN A 136 -2.46 -23.41 0.83
N ARG A 137 -2.07 -22.23 0.32
CA ARG A 137 -1.91 -21.98 -1.11
C ARG A 137 -0.80 -20.97 -1.40
N PHE A 138 -0.41 -20.88 -2.68
CA PHE A 138 0.37 -19.76 -3.22
C PHE A 138 -0.57 -18.76 -3.85
N PHE A 139 -0.30 -17.48 -3.63
CA PHE A 139 -1.11 -16.39 -4.18
C PHE A 139 -0.27 -15.14 -4.46
N PRO A 140 -0.63 -14.36 -5.48
CA PRO A 140 -0.10 -13.02 -5.65
C PRO A 140 -0.72 -12.11 -4.59
N ARG A 141 0.06 -11.72 -3.59
CA ARG A 141 -0.41 -10.82 -2.55
C ARG A 141 -0.60 -9.42 -3.10
N GLU A 142 0.41 -8.94 -3.86
CA GLU A 142 0.45 -7.58 -4.36
C GLU A 142 1.29 -7.51 -5.65
N ILE A 143 0.72 -6.94 -6.68
CA ILE A 143 1.43 -6.50 -7.88
C ILE A 143 1.13 -5.02 -8.02
N GLU A 144 2.10 -4.18 -7.67
CA GLU A 144 1.99 -2.72 -7.70
C GLU A 144 2.58 -2.16 -8.99
N LEU A 145 1.81 -1.35 -9.72
CA LEU A 145 2.29 -0.48 -10.78
C LEU A 145 2.40 0.95 -10.24
N SER A 146 3.62 1.43 -10.11
CA SER A 146 3.93 2.79 -9.65
C SER A 146 4.33 3.71 -10.80
N LEU A 147 3.69 4.87 -10.88
CA LEU A 147 4.03 5.98 -11.76
C LEU A 147 4.33 7.19 -10.88
N PHE A 148 5.52 7.75 -10.99
CA PHE A 148 5.90 8.91 -10.18
C PHE A 148 6.87 9.83 -10.91
N GLY A 149 6.75 11.12 -10.67
CA GLY A 149 7.59 12.10 -11.30
C GLY A 149 7.24 13.55 -10.97
N GLN A 150 8.07 14.45 -11.46
CA GLN A 150 7.80 15.88 -11.37
C GLN A 150 6.87 16.32 -12.49
N ILE A 151 5.82 17.05 -12.14
CA ILE A 151 4.94 17.73 -13.08
C ILE A 151 5.60 19.01 -13.58
N ASP A 152 6.11 19.79 -12.64
CA ASP A 152 6.82 21.04 -12.84
C ASP A 152 7.79 21.30 -11.66
N PRO A 153 8.53 22.42 -11.57
CA PRO A 153 9.42 22.69 -10.45
C PRO A 153 8.73 22.78 -9.08
N TYR A 154 7.42 22.92 -9.03
CA TYR A 154 6.65 23.16 -7.81
C TYR A 154 5.85 21.95 -7.36
N ALA A 155 5.67 20.98 -8.25
CA ALA A 155 4.78 19.86 -7.99
C ALA A 155 5.32 18.52 -8.52
N SER A 156 5.07 17.44 -7.78
CA SER A 156 5.25 16.06 -8.19
C SER A 156 3.96 15.28 -8.02
N ALA A 157 3.84 14.15 -8.69
CA ALA A 157 2.70 13.25 -8.55
C ALA A 157 3.16 11.82 -8.39
N VAL A 158 2.33 11.06 -7.69
CA VAL A 158 2.45 9.60 -7.53
C VAL A 158 1.09 8.99 -7.84
N VAL A 159 1.10 7.92 -8.65
CA VAL A 159 -0.07 7.07 -8.88
C VAL A 159 0.38 5.63 -8.70
N ARG A 160 -0.31 4.88 -7.85
CA ARG A 160 -0.09 3.45 -7.62
C ARG A 160 -1.37 2.68 -7.81
N ILE A 161 -1.28 1.65 -8.64
CA ILE A 161 -2.36 0.71 -8.89
C ILE A 161 -1.89 -0.64 -8.39
N GLU A 162 -2.66 -1.25 -7.53
CA GLU A 162 -2.38 -2.56 -6.95
C GLU A 162 -3.37 -3.59 -7.45
N ALA A 163 -2.86 -4.80 -7.73
CA ALA A 163 -3.63 -5.98 -8.07
C ALA A 163 -3.17 -7.14 -7.17
N GLY A 164 -4.09 -7.90 -6.62
CA GLY A 164 -3.79 -9.04 -5.77
C GLY A 164 -5.00 -9.93 -5.52
N GLU A 165 -4.79 -11.08 -4.90
CA GLU A 165 -5.90 -11.90 -4.43
C GLU A 165 -6.43 -11.33 -3.11
N GLU A 166 -7.72 -11.02 -3.09
CA GLU A 166 -8.41 -10.48 -1.92
C GLU A 166 -8.61 -11.55 -0.85
N GLU A 167 -8.32 -11.18 0.40
CA GLU A 167 -8.60 -12.01 1.58
C GLU A 167 -10.08 -12.43 1.60
N ARG A 168 -10.38 -13.63 2.07
CA ARG A 168 -11.69 -14.29 2.18
C ARG A 168 -12.33 -14.72 0.86
N THR A 169 -12.24 -13.98 -0.20
CA THR A 169 -12.87 -14.32 -1.49
C THR A 169 -11.92 -15.10 -2.39
N GLY A 170 -10.62 -14.76 -2.38
CA GLY A 170 -9.62 -15.30 -3.30
C GLY A 170 -9.77 -14.76 -4.72
N ASP A 171 -10.60 -13.73 -4.92
CA ASP A 171 -10.76 -13.08 -6.22
C ASP A 171 -9.59 -12.13 -6.48
N ILE A 172 -9.16 -12.05 -7.74
CA ILE A 172 -8.18 -11.03 -8.12
C ILE A 172 -8.88 -9.70 -8.26
N THR A 173 -8.48 -8.75 -7.43
CA THR A 173 -8.99 -7.37 -7.47
C THR A 173 -7.91 -6.40 -7.93
N VAL A 174 -8.34 -5.32 -8.57
CA VAL A 174 -7.47 -4.21 -8.99
C VAL A 174 -8.03 -2.93 -8.39
N HIS A 175 -7.23 -2.21 -7.66
CA HIS A 175 -7.67 -0.97 -7.03
C HIS A 175 -6.60 0.14 -7.11
N LEU A 176 -7.06 1.38 -6.95
CA LEU A 176 -6.19 2.53 -6.85
C LEU A 176 -5.67 2.61 -5.42
N ALA A 177 -4.41 2.25 -5.21
CA ALA A 177 -3.79 2.31 -3.90
C ALA A 177 -3.48 3.75 -3.50
N GLU A 178 -2.73 4.47 -4.33
CA GLU A 178 -2.41 5.87 -4.09
C GLU A 178 -2.53 6.69 -5.38
N ALA A 179 -3.04 7.90 -5.25
CA ALA A 179 -3.01 8.91 -6.31
C ALA A 179 -3.00 10.29 -5.67
N TYR A 180 -1.84 10.91 -5.59
CA TYR A 180 -1.71 12.22 -4.96
C TYR A 180 -0.72 13.12 -5.66
N LEU A 181 -0.98 14.42 -5.53
CA LEU A 181 -0.12 15.52 -5.90
C LEU A 181 0.64 15.99 -4.67
N THR A 182 1.94 16.24 -4.79
CA THR A 182 2.75 16.91 -3.78
C THR A 182 3.12 18.30 -4.26
N LEU A 183 2.72 19.33 -3.53
CA LEU A 183 3.19 20.71 -3.67
C LEU A 183 4.51 20.83 -2.90
N LEU A 184 5.60 21.04 -3.63
CA LEU A 184 6.97 20.96 -3.09
C LEU A 184 7.42 22.27 -2.42
N THR A 185 6.82 23.39 -2.79
CA THR A 185 7.27 24.73 -2.37
C THR A 185 6.08 25.56 -1.96
N LEU A 186 5.76 25.54 -0.68
CA LEU A 186 4.75 26.41 -0.06
C LEU A 186 5.43 27.40 0.91
N PRO A 187 4.74 28.48 1.32
CA PRO A 187 5.27 29.42 2.31
C PRO A 187 5.76 28.70 3.57
N PHE A 188 6.74 29.30 4.24
CA PHE A 188 7.33 28.83 5.51
C PHE A 188 8.02 27.45 5.43
N GLY A 189 8.50 27.03 4.25
CA GLY A 189 9.15 25.73 4.08
C GLY A 189 8.21 24.53 4.24
N THR A 190 6.91 24.75 4.02
CA THR A 190 5.92 23.68 4.06
C THR A 190 5.80 22.97 2.71
N GLN A 191 5.32 21.72 2.77
CA GLN A 191 4.88 20.93 1.62
C GLN A 191 3.46 20.44 1.89
N ALA A 192 2.71 20.12 0.84
CA ALA A 192 1.38 19.51 1.00
C ALA A 192 1.17 18.39 -0.01
N ARG A 193 0.52 17.32 0.43
CA ARG A 193 0.01 16.24 -0.43
C ARG A 193 -1.50 16.33 -0.50
N ILE A 194 -2.07 16.10 -1.68
CA ILE A 194 -3.52 16.16 -1.93
C ILE A 194 -3.90 14.99 -2.81
N GLY A 195 -4.85 14.18 -2.36
CA GLY A 195 -5.35 13.00 -3.09
C GLY A 195 -5.63 11.82 -2.18
N GLN A 196 -5.55 10.63 -2.75
CA GLN A 196 -5.62 9.36 -2.03
C GLN A 196 -4.20 8.92 -1.67
N MET A 197 -3.94 8.63 -0.40
CA MET A 197 -2.60 8.31 0.07
C MET A 197 -2.62 7.42 1.31
N ARG A 198 -1.55 6.65 1.51
CA ARG A 198 -1.25 6.09 2.83
C ARG A 198 -0.93 7.24 3.77
N ASN A 199 -1.65 7.29 4.89
CA ASN A 199 -1.42 8.32 5.90
C ASN A 199 -0.08 8.08 6.59
N ARG A 200 0.67 9.14 6.81
CA ARG A 200 1.92 9.08 7.58
C ARG A 200 1.63 8.98 9.07
N PHE A 201 1.07 7.85 9.50
CA PHE A 201 0.75 7.49 10.87
C PHE A 201 1.65 6.34 11.32
N GLY A 202 2.63 6.62 12.16
CA GLY A 202 3.66 5.65 12.50
C GLY A 202 4.59 5.32 11.31
N TRP A 203 5.54 4.44 11.51
CA TRP A 203 6.46 4.02 10.46
C TRP A 203 5.87 2.92 9.57
N SER A 204 5.26 1.88 10.16
CA SER A 204 4.83 0.70 9.40
C SER A 204 3.65 0.99 8.48
N ASN A 205 2.86 2.04 8.75
CA ASN A 205 1.78 2.44 7.86
C ASN A 205 2.26 3.17 6.60
N GLU A 206 3.41 3.84 6.66
CA GLU A 206 4.01 4.49 5.48
C GLU A 206 4.61 3.48 4.49
N VAL A 207 4.97 2.28 4.97
CA VAL A 207 5.68 1.27 4.20
C VAL A 207 4.67 0.36 3.51
N HIS A 208 4.87 0.15 2.19
CA HIS A 208 4.10 -0.83 1.42
C HIS A 208 4.42 -2.26 1.89
N GLU A 209 3.50 -3.17 1.68
CA GLU A 209 3.62 -4.52 2.25
C GLU A 209 4.80 -5.31 1.71
N HIS A 210 5.07 -5.16 0.40
CA HIS A 210 6.23 -5.81 -0.23
C HIS A 210 7.58 -5.33 0.32
N ASP A 211 7.63 -4.18 0.99
CA ASP A 211 8.85 -3.59 1.56
C ASP A 211 9.02 -3.82 3.06
N LEU A 212 7.97 -4.28 3.72
CA LEU A 212 8.07 -4.62 5.14
C LEU A 212 9.17 -5.68 5.38
N PRO A 213 9.89 -5.60 6.52
CA PRO A 213 10.83 -6.64 6.92
C PRO A 213 10.14 -7.97 7.29
N TRP A 214 8.84 -7.98 7.46
CA TRP A 214 7.99 -9.14 7.82
C TRP A 214 7.10 -9.55 6.64
N VAL A 215 6.48 -10.73 6.75
CA VAL A 215 5.60 -11.22 5.69
C VAL A 215 4.28 -10.46 5.66
N ASP A 216 3.74 -10.13 6.82
CA ASP A 216 2.49 -9.37 6.94
C ASP A 216 2.68 -8.10 7.78
N ARG A 217 1.70 -7.21 7.72
CA ARG A 217 1.64 -6.01 8.55
C ARG A 217 1.50 -6.39 10.03
N PRO A 218 2.14 -5.68 10.98
CA PRO A 218 2.01 -5.97 12.42
C PRO A 218 0.56 -6.09 12.87
N ASN A 219 0.28 -7.06 13.74
CA ASN A 219 -1.09 -7.37 14.17
C ASN A 219 -1.85 -6.15 14.72
N VAL A 220 -1.16 -5.28 15.48
CA VAL A 220 -1.81 -4.06 16.01
C VAL A 220 -2.26 -3.12 14.90
N MET A 221 -1.49 -3.00 13.82
CA MET A 221 -1.86 -2.17 12.66
C MET A 221 -3.07 -2.77 11.93
N ARG A 222 -3.05 -4.09 11.68
CA ARG A 222 -4.17 -4.81 11.05
C ARG A 222 -5.44 -4.76 11.90
N ASN A 223 -5.32 -4.94 13.20
CA ASN A 223 -6.46 -4.96 14.11
C ASN A 223 -7.08 -3.56 14.33
N PHE A 224 -6.32 -2.49 14.09
CA PHE A 224 -6.77 -1.11 14.29
C PHE A 224 -7.16 -0.42 12.97
N PHE A 225 -6.49 -0.73 11.86
CA PHE A 225 -6.72 -0.06 10.57
C PHE A 225 -7.11 -1.00 9.42
N GLY A 226 -7.12 -2.32 9.65
CA GLY A 226 -7.37 -3.31 8.59
C GLY A 226 -6.08 -3.78 7.91
N SER A 227 -6.21 -4.71 6.95
CA SER A 227 -5.08 -5.30 6.21
C SER A 227 -4.26 -4.23 5.49
N GLU A 228 -4.93 -3.29 4.84
CA GLU A 228 -4.29 -2.20 4.07
C GLU A 228 -3.70 -1.08 4.94
N GLY A 229 -3.97 -1.09 6.26
CA GLY A 229 -3.59 0.00 7.15
C GLY A 229 -4.46 1.24 6.97
N LEU A 230 -3.96 2.41 7.40
CA LEU A 230 -4.68 3.68 7.29
C LEU A 230 -4.36 4.34 5.94
N GLN A 231 -5.30 4.24 5.01
CA GLN A 231 -5.27 4.83 3.69
C GLN A 231 -6.50 5.71 3.51
N GLU A 232 -6.32 6.95 3.07
CA GLU A 232 -7.38 7.95 3.09
C GLU A 232 -7.32 8.91 1.90
N LYS A 233 -8.45 9.55 1.62
CA LYS A 233 -8.58 10.62 0.62
C LYS A 233 -8.68 11.97 1.32
N GLY A 234 -7.78 12.90 0.99
CA GLY A 234 -7.76 14.21 1.62
C GLY A 234 -6.50 15.00 1.34
N MET A 235 -6.07 15.77 2.33
CA MET A 235 -4.87 16.58 2.23
C MET A 235 -4.04 16.51 3.52
N GLU A 236 -2.73 16.59 3.36
CA GLU A 236 -1.76 16.57 4.44
C GLU A 236 -0.68 17.62 4.17
N ALA A 237 -0.33 18.37 5.19
CA ALA A 237 0.76 19.33 5.16
C ALA A 237 1.93 18.88 6.05
N THR A 238 3.14 19.14 5.61
CA THR A 238 4.39 18.86 6.32
C THR A 238 5.13 20.14 6.57
N PHE A 239 5.67 20.28 7.76
CA PHE A 239 6.53 21.37 8.17
C PHE A 239 7.79 20.85 8.83
N VAL A 240 8.95 21.31 8.36
CA VAL A 240 10.25 21.04 8.97
C VAL A 240 10.81 22.36 9.46
N PRO A 241 10.77 22.65 10.77
CA PRO A 241 11.32 23.88 11.34
C PRO A 241 12.85 23.89 11.23
N ASP A 242 13.42 25.09 11.10
CA ASP A 242 14.87 25.30 11.14
C ASP A 242 15.37 25.21 12.60
N LEU A 243 15.65 23.97 13.02
CA LEU A 243 16.17 23.65 14.35
C LEU A 243 17.55 22.97 14.22
N PRO A 244 18.37 22.98 15.27
CA PRO A 244 19.70 22.32 15.24
C PRO A 244 19.61 20.78 15.17
N PHE A 245 18.43 20.20 15.19
CA PHE A 245 18.17 18.78 15.03
C PHE A 245 16.88 18.59 14.19
N TYR A 246 16.78 17.47 13.52
CA TYR A 246 15.62 17.20 12.67
C TYR A 246 14.34 17.03 13.47
N VAL A 247 13.33 17.83 13.15
CA VAL A 247 11.94 17.65 13.59
C VAL A 247 11.04 17.82 12.39
N GLU A 248 10.12 16.91 12.20
CA GLU A 248 9.07 17.04 11.17
C GLU A 248 7.71 16.99 11.86
N ALA A 249 6.87 17.96 11.56
CA ALA A 249 5.48 18.00 11.99
C ALA A 249 4.56 17.85 10.79
N LEU A 250 3.56 16.99 10.90
CA LEU A 250 2.56 16.75 9.89
C LEU A 250 1.17 16.99 10.47
N GLY A 251 0.26 17.48 9.62
CA GLY A 251 -1.15 17.59 9.94
C GLY A 251 -2.00 17.37 8.70
N GLY A 252 -3.10 16.64 8.82
CA GLY A 252 -3.94 16.29 7.69
C GLY A 252 -5.43 16.29 8.01
N ILE A 253 -6.24 16.45 6.96
CA ILE A 253 -7.70 16.38 6.98
C ILE A 253 -8.13 15.46 5.85
N PHE A 254 -8.94 14.44 6.21
CA PHE A 254 -9.34 13.36 5.32
C PHE A 254 -10.82 13.03 5.46
N ASN A 255 -11.35 12.24 4.53
CA ASN A 255 -12.75 11.81 4.57
C ASN A 255 -13.08 10.94 5.80
N GLY A 256 -12.15 10.09 6.24
CA GLY A 256 -12.42 9.05 7.24
C GLY A 256 -13.09 7.83 6.62
N ASP A 257 -12.57 7.37 5.48
CA ASP A 257 -13.09 6.22 4.74
C ASP A 257 -12.71 4.86 5.35
N ASN A 258 -11.69 4.81 6.23
CA ASN A 258 -11.22 3.57 6.86
C ASN A 258 -12.31 2.93 7.73
N GLU A 259 -12.95 1.86 7.26
CA GLU A 259 -14.09 1.21 7.91
C GLU A 259 -13.74 0.52 9.24
N THR A 260 -12.49 0.12 9.44
CA THR A 260 -12.05 -0.55 10.67
C THR A 260 -12.02 0.42 11.86
N ALA A 261 -11.37 1.58 11.67
CA ALA A 261 -11.17 2.56 12.75
C ALA A 261 -12.21 3.67 12.73
N PHE A 262 -12.67 4.07 11.56
CA PHE A 262 -13.51 5.24 11.31
C PHE A 262 -14.73 4.85 10.46
N GLY A 263 -14.94 5.45 9.30
CA GLY A 263 -16.00 5.06 8.36
C GLY A 263 -17.11 6.10 8.22
N ALA A 264 -16.92 7.33 8.75
CA ALA A 264 -17.86 8.43 8.51
C ALA A 264 -17.89 8.87 7.03
N GLY A 265 -16.76 8.76 6.32
CA GLY A 265 -16.64 8.95 4.87
C GLY A 265 -17.02 10.34 4.38
N THR A 266 -16.91 11.40 5.19
CA THR A 266 -17.42 12.73 4.85
C THR A 266 -16.62 13.87 5.48
N LEU A 267 -16.37 14.92 4.70
CA LEU A 267 -15.72 16.15 5.19
C LEU A 267 -16.60 16.97 6.15
N ARG A 268 -17.84 16.60 6.40
CA ARG A 268 -18.64 17.24 7.45
C ARG A 268 -18.17 16.89 8.85
N VAL A 269 -17.58 15.72 8.99
CA VAL A 269 -16.95 15.19 10.21
C VAL A 269 -15.62 14.53 9.79
N PRO A 270 -14.63 15.34 9.43
CA PRO A 270 -13.41 14.84 8.83
C PRO A 270 -12.62 13.99 9.83
N LEU A 271 -11.85 13.06 9.30
CA LEU A 271 -10.72 12.49 10.00
C LEU A 271 -9.59 13.51 10.02
N VAL A 272 -9.12 13.85 11.21
CA VAL A 272 -7.95 14.70 11.41
C VAL A 272 -6.79 13.83 11.85
N THR A 273 -5.64 14.00 11.21
CA THR A 273 -4.40 13.32 11.58
C THR A 273 -3.32 14.33 11.97
N GLY A 274 -2.40 13.90 12.79
CA GLY A 274 -1.22 14.65 13.16
C GLY A 274 -0.07 13.73 13.51
N ARG A 275 1.17 14.13 13.19
CA ARG A 275 2.38 13.40 13.58
C ARG A 275 3.51 14.39 13.83
N VAL A 276 4.32 14.09 14.83
CA VAL A 276 5.61 14.73 15.06
C VAL A 276 6.64 13.62 15.14
N ARG A 277 7.72 13.75 14.36
CA ARG A 277 8.84 12.82 14.41
C ARG A 277 10.18 13.52 14.46
N THR A 278 11.17 12.85 15.02
CA THR A 278 12.56 13.30 15.06
C THR A 278 13.49 12.17 14.66
N PHE A 279 14.65 12.57 14.19
CA PHE A 279 15.74 11.68 13.83
C PHE A 279 17.00 12.20 14.50
N LEU A 280 17.67 11.32 15.24
CA LEU A 280 18.86 11.63 16.00
C LEU A 280 20.02 10.74 15.55
N GLU A 281 21.11 11.34 15.12
CA GLU A 281 22.39 10.67 14.91
C GLU A 281 23.16 10.69 16.22
N LEU A 282 23.48 9.52 16.73
CA LEU A 282 24.19 9.33 18.00
C LEU A 282 25.62 8.83 17.69
N GLY A 283 26.45 9.73 17.14
CA GLY A 283 27.74 9.39 16.54
C GLY A 283 27.57 8.79 15.13
N ASP A 284 28.65 8.22 14.59
CA ASP A 284 28.70 7.75 13.19
C ASP A 284 28.08 6.36 13.01
N GLU A 285 27.83 5.64 14.09
CA GLU A 285 27.38 4.24 14.08
C GLU A 285 25.89 4.08 14.41
N HIS A 286 25.28 5.02 15.11
CA HIS A 286 23.96 4.87 15.70
C HIS A 286 22.98 5.92 15.19
N ALA A 287 21.77 5.48 14.85
CA ALA A 287 20.68 6.36 14.45
C ALA A 287 19.40 5.98 15.19
N LEU A 288 18.66 6.96 15.68
CA LEU A 288 17.42 6.78 16.42
C LEU A 288 16.32 7.69 15.84
N GLY A 289 15.28 7.09 15.30
CA GLY A 289 14.03 7.75 14.93
C GLY A 289 12.99 7.56 16.04
N LEU A 290 12.29 8.62 16.40
CA LEU A 290 11.18 8.61 17.35
C LEU A 290 10.03 9.41 16.77
N GLY A 291 8.79 8.99 17.04
CA GLY A 291 7.61 9.73 16.60
C GLY A 291 6.38 9.45 17.44
N MET A 292 5.43 10.37 17.32
CA MET A 292 4.10 10.28 17.90
C MET A 292 3.06 10.69 16.86
N SER A 293 1.96 9.94 16.80
CA SER A 293 0.88 10.15 15.83
C SER A 293 -0.48 10.20 16.52
N VAL A 294 -1.41 10.90 15.91
CA VAL A 294 -2.82 10.92 16.31
C VAL A 294 -3.70 10.83 15.05
N ALA A 295 -4.78 10.07 15.14
CA ALA A 295 -5.86 10.05 14.15
C ALA A 295 -7.19 10.14 14.93
N SER A 296 -8.02 11.13 14.62
CA SER A 296 -9.29 11.38 15.32
C SER A 296 -10.39 11.70 14.32
N GLY A 297 -11.47 10.91 14.38
CA GLY A 297 -12.63 11.03 13.50
C GLY A 297 -13.85 10.36 14.09
N GLN A 298 -14.77 9.94 13.24
CA GLN A 298 -15.99 9.23 13.64
C GLN A 298 -16.14 7.91 12.88
N THR A 299 -16.82 6.98 13.52
CA THR A 299 -17.24 5.71 12.91
C THR A 299 -18.39 5.92 11.93
N SER A 300 -18.76 4.89 11.17
CA SER A 300 -19.97 4.89 10.33
C SER A 300 -21.26 5.17 11.12
N GLU A 301 -21.26 4.88 12.42
CA GLU A 301 -22.36 5.22 13.35
C GLU A 301 -22.29 6.67 13.90
N HIS A 302 -21.39 7.49 13.36
CA HIS A 302 -21.12 8.87 13.81
C HIS A 302 -20.70 8.97 15.29
N LEU A 303 -20.01 7.95 15.80
CA LEU A 303 -19.47 7.93 17.17
C LEU A 303 -17.97 8.24 17.14
N PRO A 304 -17.47 8.95 18.18
CA PRO A 304 -16.06 9.32 18.26
C PRO A 304 -15.13 8.11 18.27
N SER A 305 -14.05 8.20 17.48
CA SER A 305 -12.95 7.26 17.44
C SER A 305 -11.63 8.04 17.37
N THR A 306 -10.69 7.74 18.28
CA THR A 306 -9.38 8.38 18.31
C THR A 306 -8.32 7.31 18.54
N ILE A 307 -7.26 7.33 17.75
CA ILE A 307 -6.11 6.45 17.88
C ILE A 307 -4.86 7.29 18.06
N LEU A 308 -4.09 6.98 19.10
CA LEU A 308 -2.77 7.54 19.38
C LEU A 308 -1.72 6.49 19.03
N GLY A 309 -0.60 6.93 18.48
CA GLY A 309 0.53 6.07 18.10
C GLY A 309 1.86 6.61 18.63
N TRP A 310 2.74 5.71 18.99
CA TRP A 310 4.15 5.97 19.33
C TRP A 310 5.01 5.05 18.50
N GLU A 311 6.12 5.56 17.99
CA GLU A 311 7.06 4.79 17.19
C GLU A 311 8.49 5.02 17.64
N GLY A 312 9.29 3.97 17.48
CA GLY A 312 10.73 4.02 17.68
C GLY A 312 11.46 3.13 16.72
N ARG A 313 12.51 3.64 16.10
CA ARG A 313 13.37 2.87 15.21
C ARG A 313 14.82 3.18 15.50
N TYR A 314 15.58 2.16 15.82
CA TYR A 314 17.01 2.24 16.08
C TYR A 314 17.78 1.47 15.02
N LYS A 315 18.86 2.07 14.50
CA LYS A 315 19.81 1.42 13.59
C LYS A 315 21.22 1.52 14.14
N TYR A 316 21.93 0.43 14.03
CA TYR A 316 23.36 0.35 14.31
C TYR A 316 24.11 -0.15 13.08
N ARG A 317 25.19 0.54 12.72
CA ARG A 317 26.10 0.16 11.66
C ARG A 317 27.51 0.55 12.09
N PRO A 318 28.48 -0.37 12.18
CA PRO A 318 29.85 -0.05 12.55
C PRO A 318 30.46 0.99 11.61
N ASP A 319 31.25 1.91 12.16
CA ASP A 319 31.93 2.94 11.36
C ASP A 319 32.86 2.32 10.31
N GLY A 320 32.83 2.88 9.10
CA GLY A 320 33.59 2.39 7.95
C GLY A 320 33.13 1.04 7.37
N TRP A 321 32.09 0.42 7.91
CA TRP A 321 31.56 -0.87 7.46
C TRP A 321 30.10 -0.74 7.00
N LEU A 322 29.70 -1.53 6.00
CA LEU A 322 28.31 -1.64 5.59
C LEU A 322 27.53 -2.67 6.42
N HIS A 323 28.22 -3.64 7.01
CA HIS A 323 27.66 -4.74 7.79
C HIS A 323 28.51 -5.04 9.03
N PRO A 324 27.90 -5.58 10.10
CA PRO A 324 26.48 -5.88 10.23
C PRO A 324 25.63 -4.60 10.33
N LEU A 325 24.44 -4.65 9.76
CA LEU A 325 23.38 -3.67 10.04
C LEU A 325 22.41 -4.31 11.04
N ILE A 326 22.18 -3.63 12.16
CA ILE A 326 21.17 -4.05 13.15
C ILE A 326 20.07 -3.00 13.17
N THR A 327 18.83 -3.45 13.05
CA THR A 327 17.66 -2.58 13.13
C THR A 327 16.70 -3.10 14.18
N VAL A 328 16.23 -2.22 15.05
CA VAL A 328 15.14 -2.50 15.99
C VAL A 328 14.03 -1.50 15.70
N THR A 329 12.82 -1.99 15.49
CA THR A 329 11.64 -1.15 15.17
C THR A 329 10.49 -1.58 16.07
N GLY A 330 9.76 -0.61 16.61
CA GLY A 330 8.55 -0.88 17.39
C GLY A 330 7.57 0.27 17.33
N GLU A 331 6.29 -0.08 17.41
CA GLU A 331 5.19 0.87 17.52
C GLU A 331 4.18 0.39 18.54
N ALA A 332 3.55 1.34 19.23
CA ALA A 332 2.45 1.09 20.15
C ALA A 332 1.25 1.99 19.79
N LEU A 333 0.07 1.43 19.78
CA LEU A 333 -1.17 2.12 19.47
C LEU A 333 -2.14 2.04 20.65
N TYR A 334 -2.84 3.13 20.89
CA TYR A 334 -3.90 3.23 21.89
C TYR A 334 -5.17 3.84 21.28
N SER A 335 -6.27 3.10 21.31
CA SER A 335 -7.56 3.52 20.78
C SER A 335 -8.54 3.89 21.89
N ILE A 336 -9.26 4.96 21.66
CA ILE A 336 -10.40 5.42 22.45
C ILE A 336 -11.59 5.47 21.50
N ARG A 337 -12.52 4.51 21.60
CA ARG A 337 -13.64 4.38 20.67
C ARG A 337 -14.97 4.25 21.40
N GLN A 338 -16.00 4.89 20.85
CA GLN A 338 -17.39 4.64 21.20
C GLN A 338 -18.05 3.75 20.14
N PHE A 339 -18.98 2.91 20.54
CA PHE A 339 -19.77 2.05 19.68
C PHE A 339 -21.14 1.81 20.30
N ASN A 340 -22.12 1.50 19.47
CA ASN A 340 -23.45 1.15 19.89
C ASN A 340 -23.52 -0.34 20.25
N VAL A 341 -24.19 -0.66 21.34
CA VAL A 341 -24.56 -2.02 21.72
C VAL A 341 -26.07 -2.10 21.70
N GLU A 342 -26.59 -2.96 20.86
CA GLU A 342 -28.01 -3.28 20.83
C GLU A 342 -28.32 -4.39 21.87
N GLY A 343 -29.37 -4.21 22.62
CA GLY A 343 -29.81 -5.19 23.64
C GLY A 343 -31.17 -4.82 24.21
N ASP A 344 -31.75 -5.74 24.94
CA ASP A 344 -32.98 -5.52 25.70
C ASP A 344 -32.65 -5.65 27.21
N PRO A 345 -32.01 -4.63 27.80
CA PRO A 345 -31.56 -4.70 29.21
C PRO A 345 -32.71 -4.69 30.23
N ASN A 346 -33.89 -4.21 29.84
CA ASN A 346 -35.09 -4.13 30.70
C ASN A 346 -36.09 -5.30 30.48
N GLY A 347 -35.87 -6.12 29.44
CA GLY A 347 -36.68 -7.32 29.16
C GLY A 347 -38.09 -7.03 28.63
N ASP A 348 -38.32 -5.84 28.05
CA ASP A 348 -39.65 -5.45 27.52
C ASP A 348 -39.90 -5.88 26.07
N GLY A 349 -38.95 -6.57 25.45
CA GLY A 349 -38.99 -7.02 24.05
C GLY A 349 -38.67 -5.93 23.03
N ILE A 350 -38.23 -4.76 23.48
CA ILE A 350 -37.77 -3.65 22.63
C ILE A 350 -36.21 -3.60 22.66
N THR A 351 -35.60 -3.57 21.51
CA THR A 351 -34.15 -3.42 21.45
C THR A 351 -33.74 -1.98 21.71
N ASP A 352 -33.03 -1.77 22.81
CA ASP A 352 -32.43 -0.48 23.18
C ASP A 352 -31.01 -0.38 22.61
N THR A 353 -30.62 0.83 22.22
CA THR A 353 -29.25 1.13 21.79
C THR A 353 -28.50 1.87 22.88
N GLU A 354 -27.50 1.24 23.46
CA GLU A 354 -26.64 1.84 24.49
C GLU A 354 -25.29 2.20 23.89
N LYS A 355 -24.84 3.45 24.13
CA LYS A 355 -23.48 3.87 23.74
C LYS A 355 -22.47 3.39 24.77
N ARG A 356 -21.51 2.61 24.35
CA ARG A 356 -20.40 2.14 25.19
C ARG A 356 -19.07 2.68 24.69
N ARG A 357 -18.12 2.83 25.61
CA ARG A 357 -16.75 3.22 25.31
C ARG A 357 -15.85 2.02 25.55
N LYS A 358 -14.95 1.77 24.61
CA LYS A 358 -13.88 0.80 24.74
C LYS A 358 -12.54 1.46 24.46
N ASN A 359 -11.58 1.20 25.33
CA ASN A 359 -10.19 1.53 25.10
C ASN A 359 -9.46 0.23 24.75
N SER A 360 -8.67 0.26 23.69
CA SER A 360 -7.89 -0.87 23.23
C SER A 360 -6.46 -0.42 22.96
N TRP A 361 -5.50 -1.28 23.19
CA TRP A 361 -4.12 -0.99 22.89
C TRP A 361 -3.41 -2.22 22.33
N GLY A 362 -2.29 -1.99 21.71
CA GLY A 362 -1.43 -3.02 21.20
C GLY A 362 -0.09 -2.45 20.81
N PHE A 363 0.88 -3.32 20.61
CA PHE A 363 2.22 -2.93 20.16
C PHE A 363 2.87 -4.09 19.41
N TYR A 364 3.90 -3.73 18.67
CA TYR A 364 4.87 -4.70 18.18
C TYR A 364 6.29 -4.21 18.41
N VAL A 365 7.21 -5.15 18.44
CA VAL A 365 8.64 -4.89 18.39
C VAL A 365 9.29 -5.93 17.47
N GLY A 366 10.12 -5.46 16.54
CA GLY A 366 10.89 -6.32 15.64
C GLY A 366 12.36 -5.99 15.71
N GLY A 367 13.20 -7.01 15.57
CA GLY A 367 14.65 -6.89 15.45
C GLY A 367 15.13 -7.61 14.20
N GLU A 368 16.04 -7.00 13.46
CA GLU A 368 16.68 -7.58 12.29
C GLU A 368 18.18 -7.37 12.37
N VAL A 369 18.92 -8.39 12.01
CA VAL A 369 20.38 -8.34 11.83
C VAL A 369 20.68 -8.74 10.39
N GLN A 370 21.38 -7.86 9.67
CA GLN A 370 21.91 -8.12 8.33
C GLN A 370 23.45 -8.26 8.44
N PRO A 371 23.94 -9.48 8.70
CA PRO A 371 25.38 -9.71 8.90
C PRO A 371 26.18 -9.58 7.60
N TRP A 372 25.54 -9.77 6.44
CA TRP A 372 26.12 -9.66 5.11
C TRP A 372 25.14 -9.05 4.13
N ARG A 373 25.64 -8.53 3.02
CA ARG A 373 24.84 -7.82 2.00
C ARG A 373 23.58 -8.57 1.55
N ARG A 374 23.61 -9.91 1.50
CA ARG A 374 22.54 -10.72 0.91
C ARG A 374 21.68 -11.46 1.92
N TRP A 375 22.02 -11.44 3.19
CA TRP A 375 21.31 -12.21 4.20
C TRP A 375 20.93 -11.34 5.37
N ALA A 376 19.68 -11.43 5.77
CA ALA A 376 19.22 -10.92 7.06
C ALA A 376 18.38 -11.98 7.76
N GLY A 377 18.38 -11.90 9.08
CA GLY A 377 17.51 -12.69 9.92
C GLY A 377 16.95 -11.82 11.03
N GLY A 378 15.74 -12.10 11.42
CA GLY A 378 15.09 -11.29 12.44
C GLY A 378 13.89 -11.99 13.07
N PHE A 379 13.23 -11.24 13.90
CA PHE A 379 11.95 -11.65 14.48
C PHE A 379 11.07 -10.44 14.72
N ARG A 380 9.75 -10.68 14.85
CA ARG A 380 8.75 -9.74 15.34
C ARG A 380 7.94 -10.39 16.45
N TYR A 381 7.66 -9.62 17.48
CA TYR A 381 6.70 -9.96 18.52
C TYR A 381 5.55 -8.96 18.46
N ASP A 382 4.32 -9.46 18.43
CA ASP A 382 3.08 -8.69 18.41
C ASP A 382 2.27 -8.98 19.67
N TRP A 383 1.66 -7.94 20.22
CA TRP A 383 0.64 -8.02 21.26
C TRP A 383 -0.46 -7.04 20.92
N SER A 384 -1.69 -7.48 20.75
CA SER A 384 -2.78 -6.60 20.29
C SER A 384 -4.13 -7.02 20.85
N GLN A 385 -4.87 -6.05 21.33
CA GLN A 385 -6.32 -6.09 21.45
C GLN A 385 -6.97 -5.72 20.11
N PHE A 386 -8.29 -5.81 20.05
CA PHE A 386 -9.11 -5.43 18.91
C PHE A 386 -9.96 -4.21 19.24
N LEU A 387 -10.35 -3.42 18.25
CA LEU A 387 -11.17 -2.20 18.48
C LEU A 387 -12.54 -2.53 19.04
N GLN A 388 -13.19 -3.58 18.55
CA GLN A 388 -14.56 -3.98 18.96
C GLN A 388 -14.58 -5.36 19.61
N THR A 389 -13.98 -6.36 18.99
CA THR A 389 -13.93 -7.75 19.46
C THR A 389 -13.23 -7.83 20.83
N PRO A 390 -13.81 -8.54 21.83
CA PRO A 390 -13.15 -8.72 23.11
C PRO A 390 -11.94 -9.68 23.00
N GLY A 391 -11.06 -9.61 24.00
CA GLY A 391 -9.87 -10.44 24.09
C GLY A 391 -8.65 -9.80 23.40
N LEU A 392 -7.64 -10.64 23.15
CA LEU A 392 -6.36 -10.23 22.57
C LEU A 392 -5.72 -11.39 21.81
N GLU A 393 -4.73 -11.05 20.99
CA GLU A 393 -3.81 -11.99 20.38
C GLU A 393 -2.36 -11.59 20.62
N GLN A 394 -1.49 -12.58 20.60
CA GLN A 394 -0.02 -12.43 20.65
C GLN A 394 0.57 -13.28 19.55
N ALA A 395 1.61 -12.76 18.90
CA ALA A 395 2.31 -13.52 17.88
C ALA A 395 3.82 -13.33 17.97
N ILE A 396 4.55 -14.33 17.51
CA ILE A 396 6.00 -14.26 17.27
C ILE A 396 6.28 -14.76 15.86
N GLU A 397 7.11 -14.01 15.13
CA GLU A 397 7.46 -14.30 13.73
C GLU A 397 8.98 -14.21 13.54
N PRO A 398 9.75 -15.29 13.77
CA PRO A 398 11.12 -15.40 13.28
C PRO A 398 11.14 -15.58 11.75
N TYR A 399 12.13 -14.96 11.10
CA TYR A 399 12.31 -15.04 9.66
C TYR A 399 13.76 -14.96 9.22
N ILE A 400 14.01 -15.41 7.99
CA ILE A 400 15.27 -15.23 7.28
C ILE A 400 14.96 -14.72 5.88
N SER A 401 15.74 -13.75 5.41
CA SER A 401 15.62 -13.14 4.09
C SER A 401 16.93 -13.29 3.32
N PHE A 402 16.81 -13.52 2.01
CA PHE A 402 17.92 -13.64 1.09
C PHE A 402 17.68 -12.76 -0.15
N TRP A 403 18.64 -11.89 -0.48
CA TRP A 403 18.63 -11.04 -1.67
C TRP A 403 19.67 -11.54 -2.68
N PRO A 404 19.27 -12.26 -3.75
CA PRO A 404 20.18 -12.55 -4.88
C PRO A 404 20.68 -11.25 -5.52
N SER A 405 19.83 -10.24 -5.61
CA SER A 405 20.13 -8.88 -6.09
C SER A 405 19.33 -7.85 -5.29
N GLU A 406 19.51 -6.57 -5.56
CA GLU A 406 18.69 -5.49 -4.98
C GLU A 406 17.23 -5.48 -5.48
N PHE A 407 16.95 -6.21 -6.58
CA PHE A 407 15.64 -6.28 -7.21
C PHE A 407 14.87 -7.58 -6.89
N LEU A 408 15.46 -8.49 -6.14
CA LEU A 408 14.84 -9.79 -5.84
C LEU A 408 15.12 -10.19 -4.39
N ARG A 409 14.07 -10.55 -3.68
CA ARG A 409 14.12 -11.02 -2.29
C ARG A 409 13.31 -12.31 -2.13
N PHE A 410 13.89 -13.25 -1.42
CA PHE A 410 13.19 -14.42 -0.88
C PHE A 410 13.17 -14.34 0.64
N ARG A 411 12.07 -14.76 1.24
CA ARG A 411 11.92 -14.84 2.69
C ARG A 411 11.25 -16.16 3.08
N LEU A 412 11.74 -16.75 4.15
CA LEU A 412 11.09 -17.84 4.86
C LEU A 412 10.77 -17.32 6.26
N ALA A 413 9.53 -17.42 6.68
CA ALA A 413 9.09 -16.99 8.01
C ALA A 413 8.18 -18.05 8.65
N TYR A 414 8.25 -18.13 9.96
CA TYR A 414 7.30 -18.90 10.75
C TYR A 414 6.59 -17.96 11.71
N LYS A 415 5.26 -18.01 11.74
CA LYS A 415 4.47 -17.19 12.65
C LYS A 415 3.63 -18.07 13.56
N HIS A 416 3.78 -17.88 14.85
CA HIS A 416 2.93 -18.48 15.87
C HIS A 416 2.06 -17.41 16.50
N THR A 417 0.73 -17.56 16.40
CA THR A 417 -0.25 -16.65 16.99
C THR A 417 -1.09 -17.40 18.02
N ALA A 418 -1.20 -16.84 19.23
CA ALA A 418 -2.06 -17.34 20.30
C ALA A 418 -3.16 -16.30 20.62
N ARG A 419 -4.41 -16.76 20.69
CA ARG A 419 -5.61 -15.94 20.94
C ARG A 419 -6.29 -16.35 22.24
N THR A 420 -6.87 -15.37 22.94
CA THR A 420 -7.75 -15.65 24.06
C THR A 420 -9.02 -16.38 23.62
N THR A 421 -9.74 -16.98 24.54
CA THR A 421 -10.99 -17.71 24.24
C THR A 421 -12.02 -16.83 23.54
N GLN A 422 -12.19 -15.58 24.03
CA GLN A 422 -13.12 -14.62 23.42
C GLN A 422 -12.75 -14.29 21.98
N THR A 423 -11.48 -14.09 21.71
CA THR A 423 -10.96 -13.84 20.37
C THR A 423 -11.12 -15.06 19.47
N ARG A 424 -10.79 -16.25 19.97
CA ARG A 424 -11.00 -17.50 19.24
C ARG A 424 -12.46 -17.64 18.79
N ASP A 425 -13.41 -17.35 19.67
CA ASP A 425 -14.83 -17.51 19.36
C ASP A 425 -15.30 -16.56 18.24
N ALA A 426 -14.70 -15.38 18.16
CA ALA A 426 -14.94 -14.44 17.06
C ALA A 426 -14.35 -14.90 15.71
N PHE A 427 -13.33 -15.79 15.74
CA PHE A 427 -12.67 -16.34 14.55
C PHE A 427 -13.04 -17.82 14.28
N ASN A 428 -14.12 -18.33 14.84
CA ASN A 428 -14.60 -19.66 14.54
C ASN A 428 -15.58 -19.64 13.38
N LEU A 429 -15.14 -20.11 12.21
CA LEU A 429 -15.94 -20.24 11.01
C LEU A 429 -16.00 -21.70 10.56
N ASN A 430 -17.07 -22.11 9.93
CA ASN A 430 -17.23 -23.41 9.27
C ASN A 430 -16.76 -24.62 10.13
N GLY A 431 -16.90 -24.53 11.45
CA GLY A 431 -16.46 -25.57 12.38
C GLY A 431 -14.94 -25.67 12.56
N GLY A 432 -14.21 -24.62 12.16
CA GLY A 432 -12.78 -24.46 12.42
C GLY A 432 -12.49 -23.81 13.78
N SER A 433 -11.22 -23.64 14.10
CA SER A 433 -10.76 -22.91 15.28
C SER A 433 -9.43 -22.21 15.00
N ALA A 434 -9.35 -20.96 15.38
CA ALA A 434 -8.16 -20.11 15.21
C ALA A 434 -7.57 -19.65 16.57
N ARG A 435 -7.66 -20.48 17.62
CA ARG A 435 -7.08 -20.15 18.93
C ARG A 435 -5.55 -20.12 18.90
N THR A 436 -4.96 -21.15 18.29
CA THR A 436 -3.52 -21.28 18.07
C THR A 436 -3.32 -21.42 16.58
N VAL A 437 -2.58 -20.51 16.00
CA VAL A 437 -2.32 -20.41 14.56
C VAL A 437 -0.83 -20.53 14.34
N ASP A 438 -0.42 -21.59 13.63
CA ASP A 438 0.95 -21.80 13.22
C ASP A 438 1.01 -21.67 11.70
N GLU A 439 1.81 -20.77 11.20
CA GLU A 439 1.92 -20.46 9.77
C GLU A 439 3.38 -20.51 9.33
N LEU A 440 3.62 -21.21 8.25
CA LEU A 440 4.90 -21.19 7.55
C LEU A 440 4.72 -20.43 6.24
N PHE A 441 5.49 -19.38 6.05
CA PHE A 441 5.45 -18.54 4.87
C PHE A 441 6.70 -18.69 4.02
N PHE A 442 6.49 -18.75 2.72
CA PHE A 442 7.50 -18.49 1.72
C PHE A 442 7.08 -17.25 0.94
N GLN A 443 7.94 -16.25 0.86
CA GLN A 443 7.68 -15.01 0.13
C GLN A 443 8.74 -14.78 -0.93
N ALA A 444 8.30 -14.36 -2.12
CA ALA A 444 9.17 -13.95 -3.22
C ALA A 444 8.73 -12.55 -3.68
N SER A 445 9.60 -11.55 -3.51
CA SER A 445 9.34 -10.17 -3.91
C SER A 445 10.34 -9.74 -4.98
N PHE A 446 9.88 -9.05 -6.02
CA PHE A 446 10.73 -8.53 -7.07
C PHE A 446 10.34 -7.09 -7.46
N ILE A 447 11.28 -6.37 -8.03
CA ILE A 447 11.10 -5.00 -8.51
C ILE A 447 11.59 -4.92 -9.96
N LEU A 448 10.79 -4.32 -10.83
CA LEU A 448 11.12 -3.98 -12.21
C LEU A 448 11.04 -2.48 -12.40
N GLY A 449 12.09 -1.87 -12.95
CA GLY A 449 12.13 -0.43 -13.19
C GLY A 449 12.53 0.38 -11.96
N ALA A 450 11.98 1.57 -11.84
CA ALA A 450 12.29 2.49 -10.76
C ALA A 450 11.48 2.15 -9.50
N HIS A 451 12.11 2.24 -8.35
CA HIS A 451 11.44 2.06 -7.07
C HIS A 451 11.74 3.26 -6.16
N PRO A 452 10.72 3.89 -5.55
CA PRO A 452 10.94 5.00 -4.63
C PRO A 452 11.77 4.56 -3.41
N ALA A 453 12.63 5.46 -2.91
CA ALA A 453 13.33 5.23 -1.66
C ALA A 453 12.35 5.20 -0.49
N HIS A 454 12.55 4.23 0.42
CA HIS A 454 11.74 4.12 1.63
C HIS A 454 12.18 5.10 2.70
N PRO A 455 11.24 5.59 3.54
CA PRO A 455 11.59 6.40 4.70
C PRO A 455 12.46 5.60 5.68
N PHE A 456 13.34 6.33 6.35
CA PHE A 456 14.28 5.78 7.37
C PHE A 456 13.54 5.05 8.48
#